data_be5d7a8a83108f51dfd06be3b3f2c271
#
_entry.id   be5d7a8a83108f51dfd06be3b3f2c271
#
_cell.length_a   1.000
_cell.length_b   1.000
_cell.length_c   1.000
_cell.angle_alpha   90.00
_cell.angle_beta   90.00
_cell.angle_gamma   90.00
#
_symmetry.space_group_name_H-M   'P 1'
#
loop_
_entity.id
_entity.type
_entity.pdbx_description
1 polymer ?
#
loop_
_entity_poly.entity_id
_entity_poly.type
_entity_poly.pdbx_seq_one_letter_code
_entity_poly.pdbx_strand_id
1 'polypeptide(L)'
;NINIIGMGGSAGGSKAIYSFLFEKIKKKVSFSENLNLKNENIIKGLNIIISKSGNTLETAVNSNYALSKNNNNIFITEPTNNYLRQLAKKLKSDVIDHKNFIGGRFSVLSEVGMLPSELMGLNESKFKQYNNLIIKKNFLDNLVQNTLSIYKLTKTKKLNSVILNYDVLSE
;
A
#
# COMPACT_ATOMS: atom_id res chain seq x y z
N ASN A 1 -0.97 3.63 17.85
CA ASN A 1 0.19 3.67 16.97
C ASN A 1 0.11 2.51 15.97
N ILE A 2 0.55 2.73 14.75
CA ILE A 2 0.48 1.75 13.64
C ILE A 2 1.83 1.72 12.95
N ASN A 3 2.35 0.53 12.67
CA ASN A 3 3.50 0.32 11.82
C ASN A 3 3.05 -0.37 10.53
N ILE A 4 3.36 0.20 9.38
CA ILE A 4 3.09 -0.38 8.07
C ILE A 4 4.41 -0.88 7.51
N ILE A 5 4.49 -2.19 7.30
CA ILE A 5 5.69 -2.90 6.86
C ILE A 5 5.38 -3.55 5.51
N GLY A 6 6.03 -3.08 4.48
CA GLY A 6 5.81 -3.56 3.11
C GLY A 6 6.70 -2.82 2.14
N MET A 7 6.81 -3.31 0.90
CA MET A 7 7.66 -2.72 -0.13
C MET A 7 6.86 -2.30 -1.35
N GLY A 8 7.21 -1.18 -1.95
CA GLY A 8 6.58 -0.66 -3.16
C GLY A 8 5.06 -0.49 -3.01
N GLY A 9 4.27 -1.08 -3.90
CA GLY A 9 2.81 -0.97 -3.86
C GLY A 9 2.15 -1.48 -2.57
N SER A 10 2.83 -2.32 -1.79
CA SER A 10 2.31 -2.83 -0.52
C SER A 10 2.26 -1.77 0.59
N ALA A 11 3.09 -0.75 0.54
CA ALA A 11 3.12 0.34 1.53
C ALA A 11 2.86 1.71 0.91
N GLY A 12 3.30 1.95 -0.34
CA GLY A 12 3.24 3.24 -1.00
C GLY A 12 1.84 3.84 -1.08
N GLY A 13 0.81 3.01 -1.36
CA GLY A 13 -0.57 3.49 -1.38
C GLY A 13 -1.05 4.02 -0.03
N SER A 14 -0.75 3.31 1.06
CA SER A 14 -1.08 3.74 2.42
C SER A 14 -0.30 4.97 2.84
N LYS A 15 0.95 5.08 2.40
CA LYS A 15 1.82 6.23 2.65
C LYS A 15 1.33 7.47 1.92
N ALA A 16 0.91 7.34 0.65
CA ALA A 16 0.31 8.42 -0.10
C ALA A 16 -0.99 8.93 0.56
N ILE A 17 -1.86 8.02 1.01
CA ILE A 17 -3.07 8.40 1.77
C ILE A 17 -2.70 9.12 3.07
N TYR A 18 -1.72 8.61 3.81
CA TYR A 18 -1.24 9.23 5.03
C TYR A 18 -0.72 10.65 4.78
N SER A 19 0.15 10.83 3.79
CA SER A 19 0.73 12.13 3.44
C SER A 19 -0.32 13.13 3.00
N PHE A 20 -1.29 12.70 2.16
CA PHE A 20 -2.33 13.57 1.65
C PHE A 20 -3.39 13.96 2.71
N LEU A 21 -3.70 13.06 3.64
CA LEU A 21 -4.73 13.26 4.66
C LEU A 21 -4.15 13.44 6.07
N PHE A 22 -2.88 13.78 6.18
CA PHE A 22 -2.13 13.87 7.43
C PHE A 22 -2.87 14.63 8.53
N GLU A 23 -3.45 15.79 8.22
CA GLU A 23 -4.18 16.63 9.18
C GLU A 23 -5.42 15.96 9.80
N LYS A 24 -5.96 14.93 9.12
CA LYS A 24 -7.13 14.17 9.60
C LYS A 24 -6.74 12.95 10.43
N ILE A 25 -5.48 12.58 10.44
CA ILE A 25 -4.98 11.37 11.08
C ILE A 25 -4.38 11.75 12.45
N LYS A 26 -5.01 11.25 13.52
CA LYS A 26 -4.55 11.49 14.90
C LYS A 26 -3.58 10.44 15.44
N LYS A 27 -3.43 9.33 14.74
CA LYS A 27 -2.57 8.23 15.16
C LYS A 27 -1.15 8.43 14.64
N LYS A 28 -0.17 8.04 15.44
CA LYS A 28 1.21 7.95 14.94
C LYS A 28 1.32 6.74 14.02
N VAL A 29 1.84 6.96 12.82
CA VAL A 29 2.05 5.94 11.81
C VAL A 29 3.53 5.92 11.43
N SER A 30 4.10 4.74 11.32
CA SER A 30 5.45 4.55 10.79
C SER A 30 5.41 3.64 9.57
N PHE A 31 6.32 3.87 8.64
CA PHE A 31 6.47 3.09 7.42
C PHE A 31 7.84 2.45 7.37
N SER A 32 7.89 1.17 7.03
CA SER A 32 9.12 0.40 6.86
C SER A 32 9.11 -0.26 5.49
N GLU A 33 9.74 0.40 4.51
CA GLU A 33 9.71 0.01 3.10
C GLU A 33 11.05 -0.59 2.65
N ASN A 34 12.16 0.01 3.07
CA ASN A 34 13.49 -0.41 2.67
C ASN A 34 14.18 -1.24 3.75
N LEU A 35 15.16 -2.05 3.37
CA LEU A 35 16.06 -2.68 4.33
C LEU A 35 16.85 -1.60 5.07
N ASN A 36 16.47 -1.34 6.29
CA ASN A 36 17.21 -0.46 7.17
C ASN A 36 17.59 -1.24 8.43
N LEU A 37 18.87 -1.52 8.58
CA LEU A 37 19.41 -2.27 9.74
C LEU A 37 19.17 -1.56 11.08
N LYS A 38 18.92 -0.26 11.06
CA LYS A 38 18.65 0.52 12.27
C LYS A 38 17.17 0.73 12.59
N ASN A 39 16.25 0.24 11.78
CA ASN A 39 14.77 0.31 11.93
C ASN A 39 14.24 1.08 13.18
N GLU A 40 14.79 2.27 13.40
CA GLU A 40 14.47 3.14 14.54
C GLU A 40 13.03 3.64 14.48
N ASN A 41 12.40 3.51 13.31
CA ASN A 41 11.06 4.02 13.04
C ASN A 41 9.94 3.12 13.56
N ILE A 42 10.20 1.86 13.96
CA ILE A 42 9.14 0.98 14.46
C ILE A 42 8.77 1.39 15.88
N ILE A 43 7.53 1.81 16.05
CA ILE A 43 6.95 2.28 17.30
C ILE A 43 6.13 1.17 17.97
N LYS A 44 5.99 1.25 19.31
CA LYS A 44 5.12 0.30 20.03
C LYS A 44 3.66 0.48 19.60
N GLY A 45 3.03 -0.58 19.07
CA GLY A 45 1.66 -0.51 18.53
C GLY A 45 1.29 -1.73 17.71
N LEU A 46 0.40 -1.55 16.75
CA LEU A 46 -0.05 -2.57 15.82
C LEU A 46 0.89 -2.62 14.60
N ASN A 47 1.35 -3.80 14.23
CA ASN A 47 2.05 -4.03 12.98
C ASN A 47 1.08 -4.49 11.89
N ILE A 48 1.11 -3.86 10.73
CA ILE A 48 0.43 -4.29 9.51
C ILE A 48 1.51 -4.69 8.53
N ILE A 49 1.64 -5.98 8.30
CA ILE A 49 2.70 -6.58 7.48
C ILE A 49 2.09 -6.98 6.15
N ILE A 50 2.56 -6.36 5.08
CA ILE A 50 1.94 -6.44 3.76
C ILE A 50 2.93 -6.92 2.72
N SER A 51 2.66 -8.07 2.12
CA SER A 51 3.34 -8.53 0.92
C SER A 51 2.43 -9.43 0.12
N LYS A 52 2.17 -9.07 -1.14
CA LYS A 52 1.33 -9.86 -2.04
C LYS A 52 1.84 -11.30 -2.13
N SER A 53 3.08 -11.51 -2.53
CA SER A 53 3.70 -12.84 -2.65
C SER A 53 3.95 -13.51 -1.30
N GLY A 54 4.00 -12.74 -0.21
CA GLY A 54 4.36 -13.21 1.11
C GLY A 54 5.81 -13.66 1.28
N ASN A 55 6.65 -13.48 0.25
CA ASN A 55 8.04 -13.95 0.20
C ASN A 55 9.06 -12.82 -0.08
N THR A 56 8.62 -11.54 -0.07
CA THR A 56 9.51 -10.40 -0.27
C THR A 56 10.53 -10.32 0.86
N LEU A 57 11.81 -10.38 0.53
CA LEU A 57 12.90 -10.46 1.49
C LEU A 57 12.91 -9.28 2.47
N GLU A 58 12.79 -8.06 1.94
CA GLU A 58 12.77 -6.83 2.73
C GLU A 58 11.61 -6.81 3.73
N THR A 59 10.43 -7.24 3.28
CA THR A 59 9.26 -7.35 4.18
C THR A 59 9.48 -8.42 5.24
N ALA A 60 10.08 -9.56 4.91
CA ALA A 60 10.37 -10.62 5.87
C ALA A 60 11.38 -10.16 6.94
N VAL A 61 12.46 -9.48 6.54
CA VAL A 61 13.46 -8.96 7.47
C VAL A 61 12.89 -7.87 8.37
N ASN A 62 12.19 -6.89 7.79
CA ASN A 62 11.58 -5.80 8.55
C ASN A 62 10.48 -6.31 9.48
N SER A 63 9.72 -7.34 9.08
CA SER A 63 8.70 -7.94 9.93
C SER A 63 9.31 -8.61 11.15
N ASN A 64 10.41 -9.36 10.99
CA ASN A 64 11.08 -10.00 12.12
C ASN A 64 11.53 -8.97 13.18
N TYR A 65 12.04 -7.83 12.73
CA TYR A 65 12.40 -6.75 13.64
C TYR A 65 11.16 -6.14 14.34
N ALA A 66 10.08 -5.91 13.59
CA ALA A 66 8.84 -5.38 14.16
C ALA A 66 8.20 -6.32 15.18
N LEU A 67 8.24 -7.63 14.90
CA LEU A 67 7.74 -8.69 15.79
C LEU A 67 8.49 -8.75 17.12
N SER A 68 9.78 -8.42 17.13
CA SER A 68 10.56 -8.35 18.38
C SER A 68 10.10 -7.21 19.31
N LYS A 69 9.42 -6.20 18.78
CA LYS A 69 8.95 -5.02 19.53
C LYS A 69 7.47 -5.08 19.89
N ASN A 70 6.64 -5.76 19.09
CA ASN A 70 5.18 -5.73 19.22
C ASN A 70 4.57 -7.13 19.01
N ASN A 71 3.56 -7.45 19.81
CA ASN A 71 2.85 -8.73 19.72
C ASN A 71 1.55 -8.66 18.90
N ASN A 72 1.05 -7.45 18.60
CA ASN A 72 -0.17 -7.27 17.83
C ASN A 72 0.18 -7.13 16.35
N ASN A 73 -0.22 -8.10 15.55
CA ASN A 73 0.15 -8.17 14.14
C ASN A 73 -1.05 -8.55 13.28
N ILE A 74 -1.18 -7.89 12.12
CA ILE A 74 -2.08 -8.26 11.03
C ILE A 74 -1.23 -8.47 9.79
N PHE A 75 -1.48 -9.56 9.09
CA PHE A 75 -0.79 -9.89 7.84
C PHE A 75 -1.73 -9.73 6.66
N ILE A 76 -1.25 -9.14 5.56
CA ILE A 76 -1.98 -9.05 4.29
C ILE A 76 -1.14 -9.74 3.24
N THR A 77 -1.62 -10.86 2.70
CA THR A 77 -0.91 -11.66 1.70
C THR A 77 -1.86 -12.53 0.90
N GLU A 78 -1.45 -13.02 -0.26
CA GLU A 78 -2.24 -13.94 -1.07
C GLU A 78 -2.58 -15.24 -0.30
N PRO A 79 -3.72 -15.88 -0.61
CA PRO A 79 -4.13 -17.16 0.01
C PRO A 79 -3.33 -18.36 -0.56
N THR A 80 -2.01 -18.22 -0.62
CA THR A 80 -1.06 -19.23 -1.06
C THR A 80 -0.15 -19.65 0.08
N ASN A 81 0.51 -20.79 -0.02
CA ASN A 81 1.50 -21.20 0.97
C ASN A 81 2.78 -20.37 0.81
N ASN A 82 2.91 -19.30 1.58
CA ASN A 82 4.04 -18.38 1.57
C ASN A 82 4.59 -18.12 2.98
N TYR A 83 5.75 -17.49 3.05
CA TYR A 83 6.46 -17.23 4.31
C TYR A 83 5.60 -16.43 5.32
N LEU A 84 4.99 -15.32 4.89
CA LEU A 84 4.21 -14.48 5.80
C LEU A 84 3.00 -15.22 6.37
N ARG A 85 2.34 -16.06 5.57
CA ARG A 85 1.20 -16.87 6.02
C ARG A 85 1.61 -17.93 7.03
N GLN A 86 2.76 -18.56 6.80
CA GLN A 86 3.32 -19.53 7.77
C GLN A 86 3.72 -18.82 9.08
N LEU A 87 4.32 -17.63 8.99
CA LEU A 87 4.70 -16.83 10.13
C LEU A 87 3.48 -16.40 10.94
N ALA A 88 2.44 -15.89 10.28
CA ALA A 88 1.18 -15.49 10.90
C ALA A 88 0.52 -16.67 11.64
N LYS A 89 0.52 -17.86 11.03
CA LYS A 89 0.00 -19.09 11.67
C LYS A 89 0.78 -19.43 12.96
N LYS A 90 2.11 -19.35 12.92
CA LYS A 90 2.96 -19.59 14.11
C LYS A 90 2.68 -18.60 15.23
N LEU A 91 2.42 -17.35 14.88
CA LEU A 91 2.15 -16.25 15.81
C LEU A 91 0.68 -16.20 16.26
N LYS A 92 -0.20 -17.02 15.69
CA LYS A 92 -1.66 -16.95 15.87
C LYS A 92 -2.21 -15.56 15.61
N SER A 93 -1.67 -14.89 14.58
CA SER A 93 -2.04 -13.54 14.15
C SER A 93 -3.07 -13.57 13.03
N ASP A 94 -3.85 -12.51 12.90
CA ASP A 94 -4.84 -12.35 11.85
C ASP A 94 -4.19 -12.28 10.47
N VAL A 95 -4.83 -12.91 9.48
CA VAL A 95 -4.42 -12.87 8.08
C VAL A 95 -5.59 -12.43 7.22
N ILE A 96 -5.35 -11.41 6.41
CA ILE A 96 -6.29 -10.90 5.42
C ILE A 96 -5.81 -11.33 4.03
N ASP A 97 -6.70 -11.95 3.27
CA ASP A 97 -6.40 -12.44 1.94
C ASP A 97 -6.32 -11.29 0.93
N HIS A 98 -5.16 -11.14 0.32
CA HIS A 98 -4.99 -10.24 -0.83
C HIS A 98 -5.44 -10.93 -2.12
N LYS A 99 -6.25 -10.23 -2.90
CA LYS A 99 -6.75 -10.74 -4.19
C LYS A 99 -5.60 -10.91 -5.19
N ASN A 100 -5.40 -12.11 -5.71
CA ASN A 100 -4.29 -12.44 -6.62
C ASN A 100 -4.31 -11.66 -7.94
N PHE A 101 -5.49 -11.25 -8.42
CA PHE A 101 -5.64 -10.48 -9.66
C PHE A 101 -5.38 -8.97 -9.49
N ILE A 102 -5.21 -8.48 -8.24
CA ILE A 102 -4.84 -7.08 -7.98
C ILE A 102 -3.31 -6.98 -7.93
N GLY A 103 -2.72 -6.25 -8.86
CA GLY A 103 -1.29 -5.94 -8.84
C GLY A 103 -0.96 -4.91 -7.76
N GLY A 104 0.25 -4.97 -7.18
CA GLY A 104 0.66 -4.07 -6.09
C GLY A 104 0.47 -2.58 -6.42
N ARG A 105 0.76 -2.15 -7.65
CA ARG A 105 0.58 -0.76 -8.11
C ARG A 105 -0.89 -0.31 -8.16
N PHE A 106 -1.84 -1.24 -8.14
CA PHE A 106 -3.27 -0.97 -8.22
C PHE A 106 -4.01 -1.29 -6.92
N SER A 107 -3.28 -1.58 -5.83
CA SER A 107 -3.83 -2.12 -4.59
C SER A 107 -4.28 -1.06 -3.57
N VAL A 108 -4.05 0.23 -3.85
CA VAL A 108 -4.38 1.31 -2.89
C VAL A 108 -5.85 1.33 -2.45
N LEU A 109 -6.79 1.00 -3.35
CA LEU A 109 -8.22 0.91 -3.04
C LEU A 109 -8.70 -0.52 -2.67
N SER A 110 -7.78 -1.44 -2.49
CA SER A 110 -8.05 -2.77 -1.95
C SER A 110 -7.79 -2.80 -0.43
N GLU A 111 -7.87 -3.98 0.18
CA GLU A 111 -7.53 -4.21 1.59
C GLU A 111 -6.15 -3.68 1.98
N VAL A 112 -5.20 -3.63 1.03
CA VAL A 112 -3.82 -3.15 1.23
C VAL A 112 -3.76 -1.67 1.62
N GLY A 113 -4.59 -0.84 1.02
CA GLY A 113 -4.65 0.59 1.37
C GLY A 113 -5.83 0.93 2.29
N MET A 114 -6.98 0.25 2.15
CA MET A 114 -8.19 0.59 2.88
C MET A 114 -8.15 0.16 4.34
N LEU A 115 -7.63 -1.03 4.67
CA LEU A 115 -7.48 -1.44 6.06
C LEU A 115 -6.54 -0.50 6.86
N PRO A 116 -5.33 -0.18 6.38
CA PRO A 116 -4.52 0.83 7.06
C PRO A 116 -5.23 2.17 7.21
N SER A 117 -5.98 2.62 6.19
CA SER A 117 -6.72 3.88 6.22
C SER A 117 -7.80 3.90 7.30
N GLU A 118 -8.57 2.83 7.42
CA GLU A 118 -9.58 2.67 8.47
C GLU A 118 -8.93 2.67 9.85
N LEU A 119 -7.84 1.93 10.01
CA LEU A 119 -7.09 1.89 11.26
C LEU A 119 -6.45 3.24 11.61
N MET A 120 -6.12 4.08 10.63
CA MET A 120 -5.71 5.48 10.83
C MET A 120 -6.87 6.37 11.30
N GLY A 121 -8.12 5.90 11.21
CA GLY A 121 -9.33 6.63 11.59
C GLY A 121 -10.01 7.36 10.41
N LEU A 122 -9.64 7.01 9.19
CA LEU A 122 -10.29 7.53 7.98
C LEU A 122 -11.53 6.71 7.64
N ASN A 123 -12.51 7.35 7.02
CA ASN A 123 -13.72 6.65 6.55
C ASN A 123 -13.50 6.12 5.13
N GLU A 124 -13.33 4.80 5.01
CA GLU A 124 -13.12 4.11 3.73
C GLU A 124 -14.24 4.34 2.71
N SER A 125 -15.48 4.51 3.17
CA SER A 125 -16.62 4.71 2.28
C SER A 125 -16.50 5.99 1.44
N LYS A 126 -15.71 6.97 1.89
CA LYS A 126 -15.44 8.19 1.12
C LYS A 126 -14.59 7.91 -0.11
N PHE A 127 -13.73 6.91 -0.06
CA PHE A 127 -12.92 6.52 -1.22
C PHE A 127 -13.78 5.88 -2.33
N LYS A 128 -14.91 5.26 -1.99
CA LYS A 128 -15.87 4.71 -2.97
C LYS A 128 -16.48 5.78 -3.88
N GLN A 129 -16.44 7.06 -3.48
CA GLN A 129 -16.93 8.17 -4.30
C GLN A 129 -16.14 8.35 -5.60
N TYR A 130 -14.90 7.84 -5.69
CA TYR A 130 -14.14 7.80 -6.93
C TYR A 130 -14.83 7.00 -8.05
N ASN A 131 -15.72 6.07 -7.70
CA ASN A 131 -16.54 5.38 -8.70
C ASN A 131 -17.40 6.36 -9.54
N ASN A 132 -17.80 7.49 -8.96
CA ASN A 132 -18.53 8.51 -9.67
C ASN A 132 -17.75 9.17 -10.82
N LEU A 133 -16.42 9.14 -10.77
CA LEU A 133 -15.57 9.61 -11.87
C LEU A 133 -15.61 8.64 -13.05
N ILE A 134 -15.56 7.34 -12.76
CA ILE A 134 -15.52 6.27 -13.78
C ILE A 134 -16.85 6.20 -14.54
N ILE A 135 -17.97 6.55 -13.90
CA ILE A 135 -19.30 6.56 -14.52
C ILE A 135 -19.47 7.75 -15.48
N LYS A 136 -18.70 8.83 -15.32
CA LYS A 136 -18.81 10.01 -16.19
C LYS A 136 -18.18 9.74 -17.56
N LYS A 137 -19.02 9.70 -18.59
CA LYS A 137 -18.58 9.47 -19.98
C LYS A 137 -17.44 10.40 -20.39
N ASN A 138 -17.58 11.70 -20.14
CA ASN A 138 -16.56 12.69 -20.49
C ASN A 138 -15.20 12.40 -19.83
N PHE A 139 -15.19 11.88 -18.59
CA PHE A 139 -13.95 11.49 -17.91
C PHE A 139 -13.30 10.29 -18.61
N LEU A 140 -14.08 9.28 -18.94
CA LEU A 140 -13.56 8.09 -19.65
C LEU A 140 -13.07 8.44 -21.06
N ASP A 141 -13.82 9.24 -21.82
CA ASP A 141 -13.44 9.67 -23.16
C ASP A 141 -12.11 10.43 -23.12
N ASN A 142 -11.94 11.37 -22.19
CA ASN A 142 -10.69 12.10 -22.01
C ASN A 142 -9.54 11.17 -21.60
N LEU A 143 -9.78 10.21 -20.70
CA LEU A 143 -8.78 9.26 -20.28
C LEU A 143 -8.30 8.39 -21.45
N VAL A 144 -9.23 7.88 -22.27
CA VAL A 144 -8.94 7.08 -23.46
C VAL A 144 -8.14 7.91 -24.47
N GLN A 145 -8.57 9.15 -24.76
CA GLN A 145 -7.88 10.04 -25.72
C GLN A 145 -6.44 10.35 -25.26
N ASN A 146 -6.25 10.67 -23.98
CA ASN A 146 -4.93 10.92 -23.41
C ASN A 146 -4.04 9.68 -23.51
N THR A 147 -4.57 8.52 -23.15
CA THR A 147 -3.84 7.25 -23.21
C THR A 147 -3.41 6.91 -24.63
N LEU A 148 -4.31 7.09 -25.62
CA LEU A 148 -4.00 6.87 -27.04
C LEU A 148 -2.94 7.85 -27.54
N SER A 149 -3.00 9.10 -27.12
CA SER A 149 -2.03 10.13 -27.48
C SER A 149 -0.64 9.79 -26.95
N ILE A 150 -0.54 9.44 -25.67
CA ILE A 150 0.73 8.99 -25.03
C ILE A 150 1.25 7.74 -25.74
N TYR A 151 0.39 6.76 -26.02
CA TYR A 151 0.78 5.53 -26.72
C TYR A 151 1.35 5.80 -28.11
N LYS A 152 0.71 6.67 -28.90
CA LYS A 152 1.21 7.08 -30.22
C LYS A 152 2.57 7.78 -30.12
N LEU A 153 2.71 8.71 -29.18
CA LEU A 153 3.98 9.41 -28.94
C LEU A 153 5.09 8.46 -28.49
N THR A 154 4.79 7.49 -27.63
CA THR A 154 5.77 6.49 -27.19
C THR A 154 6.29 5.64 -28.35
N LYS A 155 5.42 5.28 -29.31
CA LYS A 155 5.85 4.54 -30.51
C LYS A 155 6.81 5.32 -31.40
N THR A 156 6.65 6.64 -31.49
CA THR A 156 7.47 7.50 -32.34
C THR A 156 8.71 8.03 -31.63
N LYS A 157 8.59 8.48 -30.38
CA LYS A 157 9.65 9.13 -29.61
C LYS A 157 10.42 8.17 -28.68
N LYS A 158 9.86 6.99 -28.38
CA LYS A 158 10.47 5.93 -27.52
C LYS A 158 10.85 6.37 -26.10
N LEU A 159 10.41 7.55 -25.65
CA LEU A 159 10.70 8.06 -24.31
C LEU A 159 9.48 8.82 -23.78
N ASN A 160 9.16 8.58 -22.53
CA ASN A 160 8.19 9.34 -21.74
C ASN A 160 8.83 9.79 -20.43
N SER A 161 8.62 11.06 -20.09
CA SER A 161 8.99 11.59 -18.78
C SER A 161 7.72 12.01 -18.04
N VAL A 162 7.56 11.56 -16.81
CA VAL A 162 6.47 11.97 -15.92
C VAL A 162 7.08 12.81 -14.81
N ILE A 163 6.60 14.03 -14.67
CA ILE A 163 7.04 14.98 -13.64
C ILE A 163 5.87 15.18 -12.68
N LEU A 164 6.06 14.82 -11.41
CA LEU A 164 5.10 15.04 -10.33
C LEU A 164 5.54 16.26 -9.53
N ASN A 165 4.68 17.27 -9.45
CA ASN A 165 5.04 18.58 -8.90
C ASN A 165 4.92 18.66 -7.37
N TYR A 166 4.31 17.65 -6.74
CA TYR A 166 4.05 17.63 -5.29
C TYR A 166 4.59 16.36 -4.67
N ASP A 167 5.33 16.48 -3.57
CA ASP A 167 5.91 15.35 -2.85
C ASP A 167 4.86 14.32 -2.44
N VAL A 168 3.69 14.78 -1.99
CA VAL A 168 2.57 13.92 -1.60
C VAL A 168 1.99 13.09 -2.77
N LEU A 169 2.31 13.42 -4.02
CA LEU A 169 1.90 12.70 -5.22
C LEU A 169 3.04 11.84 -5.80
N SER A 170 4.23 11.92 -5.26
CA SER A 170 5.40 11.15 -5.70
C SER A 170 5.49 9.75 -5.08
N GLU A 171 4.63 9.45 -4.11
CA GLU A 171 4.57 8.18 -3.38
C GLU A 171 3.86 7.06 -4.16
#